data_aefceed10db7b765c87ee16a43d2c9fb
#
_entry.id   aefceed10db7b765c87ee16a43d2c9fb
#
_cell.length_a   1.000
_cell.length_b   1.000
_cell.length_c   1.000
_cell.angle_alpha   90.00
_cell.angle_beta   90.00
_cell.angle_gamma   90.00
#
_symmetry.space_group_name_H-M   'P 1'
#
loop_
_entity.id
_entity.type
_entity.pdbx_description
1 polymer ?
#
loop_
_entity_poly.entity_id
_entity_poly.type
_entity_poly.pdbx_seq_one_letter_code
_entity_poly.pdbx_strand_id
1 'polypeptide(L)'
;MNKLSDESQRISQKAGIFGVVFLFIGLWFFVTAITIPSVYTNWNADSFIVGMFSWDVVSRFIFYLFFALTLTGGMILFTFLEDEKKKRIKDEEYSLFVKQKIIRVTFYNAVFIPLFLLIILFGMPENSLTGTVFTYSIFSLILLFFGYHFLYLLTKQIKGTTAALLFFALIFSIAAFIISDQKAMMTSTKFHSAILSAEFDNYFAELKGEGIIIEINAAELYEVRCASCHKWDQKLVGPAHNDVLPKYLGNEAQLVAFIRNPVKIDPEYPPMPNPGLKPNEADAVAKYLLETYESRK
;
A
#
# COMPACT_ATOMS: atom_id res chain seq x y z
N MET A 1 -2.59 -38.01 -39.16
CA MET A 1 -1.77 -37.15 -38.31
C MET A 1 -2.42 -35.81 -37.95
N ASN A 2 -3.28 -35.21 -38.81
CA ASN A 2 -3.83 -33.88 -38.61
C ASN A 2 -4.96 -33.73 -37.55
N LYS A 3 -5.80 -34.74 -37.31
CA LYS A 3 -6.92 -34.58 -36.34
C LYS A 3 -6.47 -34.49 -34.87
N LEU A 4 -5.48 -35.24 -34.48
CA LEU A 4 -4.91 -35.21 -33.12
C LEU A 4 -4.17 -33.89 -32.86
N SER A 5 -3.54 -33.29 -33.89
CA SER A 5 -2.89 -31.97 -33.78
C SER A 5 -3.90 -30.84 -33.61
N ASP A 6 -5.04 -30.87 -34.31
CA ASP A 6 -6.11 -29.87 -34.24
C ASP A 6 -6.83 -29.90 -32.89
N GLU A 7 -7.10 -31.09 -32.35
CA GLU A 7 -7.74 -31.25 -31.05
C GLU A 7 -6.79 -30.78 -29.92
N SER A 8 -5.53 -31.14 -29.99
CA SER A 8 -4.50 -30.66 -29.06
C SER A 8 -4.36 -29.14 -29.08
N GLN A 9 -4.38 -28.52 -30.27
CA GLN A 9 -4.35 -27.05 -30.39
C GLN A 9 -5.59 -26.38 -29.80
N ARG A 10 -6.79 -26.93 -30.02
CA ARG A 10 -8.02 -26.42 -29.43
C ARG A 10 -8.02 -26.50 -27.90
N ILE A 11 -7.53 -27.61 -27.34
CA ILE A 11 -7.39 -27.79 -25.89
C ILE A 11 -6.39 -26.76 -25.33
N SER A 12 -5.25 -26.61 -25.98
CA SER A 12 -4.23 -25.63 -25.59
C SER A 12 -4.75 -24.19 -25.63
N GLN A 13 -5.51 -23.82 -26.67
CA GLN A 13 -6.14 -22.50 -26.78
C GLN A 13 -7.16 -22.27 -25.67
N LYS A 14 -8.04 -23.24 -25.40
CA LYS A 14 -9.02 -23.13 -24.30
C LYS A 14 -8.31 -23.03 -22.95
N ALA A 15 -7.32 -23.85 -22.68
CA ALA A 15 -6.53 -23.78 -21.46
C ALA A 15 -5.83 -22.41 -21.29
N GLY A 16 -5.31 -21.86 -22.39
CA GLY A 16 -4.73 -20.52 -22.39
C GLY A 16 -5.74 -19.43 -22.04
N ILE A 17 -6.95 -19.46 -22.62
CA ILE A 17 -8.03 -18.51 -22.30
C ILE A 17 -8.43 -18.62 -20.83
N PHE A 18 -8.67 -19.84 -20.34
CA PHE A 18 -8.98 -20.05 -18.92
C PHE A 18 -7.87 -19.53 -18.01
N GLY A 19 -6.59 -19.79 -18.35
CA GLY A 19 -5.45 -19.27 -17.60
C GLY A 19 -5.44 -17.74 -17.52
N VAL A 20 -5.69 -17.06 -18.64
CA VAL A 20 -5.79 -15.59 -18.66
C VAL A 20 -6.96 -15.11 -17.81
N VAL A 21 -8.14 -15.71 -17.90
CA VAL A 21 -9.30 -15.34 -17.08
C VAL A 21 -8.99 -15.51 -15.59
N PHE A 22 -8.38 -16.63 -15.19
CA PHE A 22 -7.98 -16.84 -13.80
C PHE A 22 -6.94 -15.84 -13.31
N LEU A 23 -5.99 -15.46 -14.16
CA LEU A 23 -5.01 -14.42 -13.83
C LEU A 23 -5.67 -13.05 -13.60
N PHE A 24 -6.66 -12.68 -14.44
CA PHE A 24 -7.43 -11.44 -14.26
C PHE A 24 -8.23 -11.46 -12.96
N ILE A 25 -8.93 -12.55 -12.68
CA ILE A 25 -9.69 -12.72 -11.43
C ILE A 25 -8.72 -12.67 -10.23
N GLY A 26 -7.62 -13.41 -10.28
CA GLY A 26 -6.62 -13.41 -9.23
C GLY A 26 -6.01 -12.03 -8.97
N LEU A 27 -5.67 -11.29 -10.03
CA LEU A 27 -5.19 -9.90 -9.91
C LEU A 27 -6.26 -9.00 -9.29
N TRP A 28 -7.53 -9.15 -9.70
CA TRP A 28 -8.63 -8.37 -9.14
C TRP A 28 -8.79 -8.59 -7.64
N PHE A 29 -8.83 -9.85 -7.19
CA PHE A 29 -8.91 -10.18 -5.77
C PHE A 29 -7.67 -9.71 -5.00
N PHE A 30 -6.48 -9.88 -5.57
CA PHE A 30 -5.23 -9.40 -4.95
C PHE A 30 -5.26 -7.88 -4.75
N VAL A 31 -5.62 -7.13 -5.80
CA VAL A 31 -5.72 -5.67 -5.72
C VAL A 31 -6.79 -5.26 -4.70
N THR A 32 -7.93 -5.94 -4.66
CA THR A 32 -8.98 -5.69 -3.67
C THR A 32 -8.44 -5.89 -2.25
N ALA A 33 -7.75 -7.02 -2.00
CA ALA A 33 -7.22 -7.38 -0.69
C ALA A 33 -6.19 -6.38 -0.13
N ILE A 34 -5.41 -5.73 -1.00
CA ILE A 34 -4.44 -4.71 -0.57
C ILE A 34 -5.06 -3.31 -0.48
N THR A 35 -6.10 -3.02 -1.28
CA THR A 35 -6.70 -1.68 -1.35
C THR A 35 -7.68 -1.43 -0.22
N ILE A 36 -8.59 -2.37 0.04
CA ILE A 36 -9.66 -2.19 1.03
C ILE A 36 -9.10 -1.86 2.41
N PRO A 37 -8.16 -2.63 2.99
CA PRO A 37 -7.59 -2.30 4.30
C PRO A 37 -6.81 -0.99 4.33
N SER A 38 -6.29 -0.54 3.18
CA SER A 38 -5.52 0.71 3.11
C SER A 38 -6.39 1.96 3.03
N VAL A 39 -7.60 1.85 2.50
CA VAL A 39 -8.52 2.98 2.27
C VAL A 39 -9.63 3.04 3.32
N TYR A 40 -10.14 1.88 3.76
CA TYR A 40 -11.26 1.80 4.68
C TYR A 40 -10.80 1.39 6.08
N THR A 41 -11.11 2.18 7.10
CA THR A 41 -10.73 1.92 8.49
C THR A 41 -11.58 0.82 9.15
N ASN A 42 -12.85 0.70 8.73
CA ASN A 42 -13.81 -0.28 9.26
C ASN A 42 -14.32 -1.14 8.09
N TRP A 43 -13.66 -2.25 7.83
CA TRP A 43 -14.08 -3.16 6.79
C TRP A 43 -14.51 -4.51 7.38
N ASN A 44 -15.55 -5.09 6.78
CA ASN A 44 -16.08 -6.42 7.08
C ASN A 44 -16.34 -7.17 5.76
N ALA A 45 -16.89 -8.37 5.83
CA ALA A 45 -17.14 -9.18 4.63
C ALA A 45 -18.06 -8.47 3.62
N ASP A 46 -19.07 -7.75 4.10
CA ASP A 46 -20.03 -7.05 3.23
C ASP A 46 -19.36 -5.84 2.56
N SER A 47 -18.63 -5.04 3.33
CA SER A 47 -17.88 -3.90 2.80
C SER A 47 -16.76 -4.33 1.86
N PHE A 48 -16.18 -5.53 2.06
CA PHE A 48 -15.20 -6.09 1.15
C PHE A 48 -15.80 -6.36 -0.24
N ILE A 49 -17.00 -7.00 -0.28
CA ILE A 49 -17.68 -7.29 -1.55
C ILE A 49 -18.07 -6.00 -2.28
N VAL A 50 -18.63 -5.03 -1.57
CA VAL A 50 -18.98 -3.72 -2.15
C VAL A 50 -17.73 -2.96 -2.59
N GLY A 51 -16.69 -2.98 -1.76
CA GLY A 51 -15.42 -2.32 -2.02
C GLY A 51 -14.67 -2.87 -3.24
N MET A 52 -14.89 -4.15 -3.63
CA MET A 52 -14.30 -4.73 -4.85
C MET A 52 -14.56 -3.90 -6.11
N PHE A 53 -15.67 -3.17 -6.15
CA PHE A 53 -16.07 -2.34 -7.29
C PHE A 53 -15.86 -0.84 -7.04
N SER A 54 -15.15 -0.49 -5.96
CA SER A 54 -14.80 0.89 -5.68
C SER A 54 -13.83 1.47 -6.72
N TRP A 55 -13.84 2.79 -6.88
CA TRP A 55 -12.92 3.47 -7.77
C TRP A 55 -11.45 3.24 -7.41
N ASP A 56 -11.16 3.10 -6.12
CA ASP A 56 -9.81 2.83 -5.61
C ASP A 56 -9.29 1.48 -6.09
N VAL A 57 -10.10 0.44 -6.04
CA VAL A 57 -9.75 -0.90 -6.55
C VAL A 57 -9.63 -0.88 -8.07
N VAL A 58 -10.60 -0.28 -8.77
CA VAL A 58 -10.60 -0.21 -10.25
C VAL A 58 -9.37 0.52 -10.77
N SER A 59 -9.04 1.68 -10.20
CA SER A 59 -7.88 2.49 -10.63
C SER A 59 -6.55 1.76 -10.41
N ARG A 60 -6.38 1.09 -9.26
CA ARG A 60 -5.21 0.26 -8.96
C ARG A 60 -5.11 -0.95 -9.88
N PHE A 61 -6.23 -1.62 -10.14
CA PHE A 61 -6.26 -2.74 -11.08
C PHE A 61 -5.81 -2.33 -12.48
N ILE A 62 -6.33 -1.22 -12.99
CA ILE A 62 -5.96 -0.67 -14.30
C ILE A 62 -4.47 -0.29 -14.32
N PHE A 63 -3.97 0.34 -13.25
CA PHE A 63 -2.54 0.65 -13.11
C PHE A 63 -1.67 -0.60 -13.23
N TYR A 64 -1.94 -1.63 -12.43
CA TYR A 64 -1.15 -2.87 -12.47
C TYR A 64 -1.26 -3.58 -13.83
N LEU A 65 -2.43 -3.55 -14.47
CA LEU A 65 -2.62 -4.12 -15.79
C LEU A 65 -1.73 -3.44 -16.84
N PHE A 66 -1.79 -2.11 -16.94
CA PHE A 66 -0.96 -1.36 -17.88
C PHE A 66 0.52 -1.49 -17.58
N PHE A 67 0.87 -1.51 -16.29
CA PHE A 67 2.26 -1.69 -15.90
C PHE A 67 2.78 -3.09 -16.28
N ALA A 68 2.02 -4.14 -16.01
CA ALA A 68 2.36 -5.51 -16.37
C ALA A 68 2.54 -5.68 -17.88
N LEU A 69 1.63 -5.12 -18.69
CA LEU A 69 1.74 -5.15 -20.15
C LEU A 69 2.97 -4.40 -20.66
N THR A 70 3.28 -3.25 -20.06
CA THR A 70 4.47 -2.44 -20.41
C THR A 70 5.75 -3.17 -20.03
N LEU A 71 5.81 -3.74 -18.82
CA LEU A 71 6.97 -4.52 -18.35
C LEU A 71 7.19 -5.76 -19.21
N THR A 72 6.11 -6.48 -19.56
CA THR A 72 6.15 -7.63 -20.46
C THR A 72 6.69 -7.23 -21.83
N GLY A 73 6.23 -6.11 -22.39
CA GLY A 73 6.75 -5.57 -23.63
C GLY A 73 8.25 -5.26 -23.58
N GLY A 74 8.69 -4.62 -22.49
CA GLY A 74 10.11 -4.38 -22.22
C GLY A 74 10.94 -5.65 -22.12
N MET A 75 10.43 -6.67 -21.42
CA MET A 75 11.05 -7.98 -21.30
C MET A 75 11.18 -8.70 -22.66
N ILE A 76 10.10 -8.71 -23.44
CA ILE A 76 10.09 -9.35 -24.77
C ILE A 76 11.10 -8.64 -25.69
N LEU A 77 11.14 -7.31 -25.69
CA LEU A 77 12.16 -6.56 -26.48
C LEU A 77 13.57 -6.93 -26.07
N PHE A 78 13.84 -6.98 -24.77
CA PHE A 78 15.16 -7.33 -24.25
C PHE A 78 15.57 -8.73 -24.66
N THR A 79 14.73 -9.75 -24.44
CA THR A 79 15.04 -11.15 -24.75
C THR A 79 15.13 -11.39 -26.26
N PHE A 80 14.23 -10.76 -27.04
CA PHE A 80 14.20 -10.87 -28.49
C PHE A 80 15.48 -10.32 -29.13
N LEU A 81 15.96 -9.16 -28.67
CA LEU A 81 17.18 -8.54 -29.15
C LEU A 81 18.45 -9.33 -28.76
N GLU A 82 18.44 -10.00 -27.61
CA GLU A 82 19.51 -10.90 -27.21
C GLU A 82 19.55 -12.17 -28.09
N ASP A 83 18.39 -12.72 -28.44
CA ASP A 83 18.29 -13.89 -29.33
C ASP A 83 18.68 -13.55 -30.78
N GLU A 84 18.35 -12.37 -31.26
CA GLU A 84 18.80 -11.85 -32.55
C GLU A 84 20.34 -11.72 -32.59
N LYS A 85 20.95 -11.14 -31.56
CA LYS A 85 22.39 -11.01 -31.40
C LYS A 85 23.07 -12.36 -31.39
N LYS A 86 22.46 -13.40 -30.84
CA LYS A 86 22.93 -14.79 -30.86
C LYS A 86 22.63 -15.51 -32.18
N LYS A 87 22.13 -14.81 -33.21
CA LYS A 87 21.75 -15.35 -34.53
C LYS A 87 20.73 -16.50 -34.48
N ARG A 88 19.86 -16.52 -33.44
CA ARG A 88 18.78 -17.50 -33.34
C ARG A 88 17.59 -17.15 -34.25
N ILE A 89 17.42 -15.86 -34.54
CA ILE A 89 16.41 -15.34 -35.46
C ILE A 89 17.12 -15.00 -36.79
N LYS A 90 16.71 -15.65 -37.87
CA LYS A 90 17.35 -15.51 -39.19
C LYS A 90 16.52 -14.64 -40.15
N ASP A 91 15.22 -14.49 -39.93
CA ASP A 91 14.32 -13.71 -40.77
C ASP A 91 14.36 -12.25 -40.31
N GLU A 92 14.97 -11.38 -41.09
CA GLU A 92 15.12 -9.96 -40.78
C GLU A 92 13.80 -9.20 -40.90
N GLU A 93 12.94 -9.55 -41.85
CA GLU A 93 11.62 -8.88 -42.04
C GLU A 93 10.68 -9.18 -40.85
N TYR A 94 10.63 -10.45 -40.48
CA TYR A 94 9.90 -10.87 -39.28
C TYR A 94 10.44 -10.21 -38.02
N SER A 95 11.75 -10.16 -37.85
CA SER A 95 12.40 -9.50 -36.74
C SER A 95 12.03 -8.02 -36.63
N LEU A 96 12.08 -7.28 -37.74
CA LEU A 96 11.73 -5.87 -37.78
C LEU A 96 10.24 -5.65 -37.45
N PHE A 97 9.35 -6.46 -38.03
CA PHE A 97 7.91 -6.41 -37.76
C PHE A 97 7.63 -6.62 -36.24
N VAL A 98 8.21 -7.64 -35.63
CA VAL A 98 8.02 -7.96 -34.20
C VAL A 98 8.49 -6.81 -33.33
N LYS A 99 9.71 -6.29 -33.55
CA LYS A 99 10.28 -5.17 -32.79
C LYS A 99 9.38 -3.94 -32.85
N GLN A 100 8.95 -3.54 -34.03
CA GLN A 100 8.08 -2.36 -34.21
C GLN A 100 6.72 -2.55 -33.56
N LYS A 101 6.14 -3.74 -33.67
CA LYS A 101 4.85 -4.05 -33.07
C LYS A 101 4.92 -4.00 -31.53
N ILE A 102 5.96 -4.61 -30.94
CA ILE A 102 6.14 -4.62 -29.48
C ILE A 102 6.40 -3.21 -28.97
N ILE A 103 7.30 -2.44 -29.59
CA ILE A 103 7.57 -1.05 -29.20
C ILE A 103 6.28 -0.23 -29.20
N ARG A 104 5.46 -0.35 -30.24
CA ARG A 104 4.19 0.38 -30.34
C ARG A 104 3.21 -0.02 -29.24
N VAL A 105 3.01 -1.30 -29.00
CA VAL A 105 2.11 -1.80 -27.95
C VAL A 105 2.61 -1.37 -26.57
N THR A 106 3.90 -1.50 -26.29
CA THR A 106 4.53 -1.06 -25.05
C THR A 106 4.33 0.44 -24.84
N PHE A 107 4.51 1.25 -25.87
CA PHE A 107 4.33 2.70 -25.81
C PHE A 107 2.89 3.08 -25.43
N TYR A 108 1.89 2.51 -26.11
CA TYR A 108 0.49 2.81 -25.81
C TYR A 108 0.09 2.42 -24.39
N ASN A 109 0.56 1.28 -23.90
CA ASN A 109 0.28 0.88 -22.52
C ASN A 109 1.00 1.77 -21.50
N ALA A 110 2.25 2.16 -21.79
CA ALA A 110 3.05 2.99 -20.89
C ALA A 110 2.41 4.36 -20.63
N VAL A 111 1.78 4.99 -21.63
CA VAL A 111 1.19 6.35 -21.54
C VAL A 111 0.20 6.47 -20.36
N PHE A 112 -0.52 5.42 -20.03
CA PHE A 112 -1.54 5.46 -18.96
C PHE A 112 -0.96 5.30 -17.56
N ILE A 113 0.25 4.77 -17.39
CA ILE A 113 0.84 4.46 -16.09
C ILE A 113 0.93 5.69 -15.17
N PRO A 114 1.53 6.83 -15.56
CA PRO A 114 1.66 7.98 -14.66
C PRO A 114 0.32 8.57 -14.28
N LEU A 115 -0.67 8.53 -15.18
CA LEU A 115 -2.01 9.00 -14.89
C LEU A 115 -2.65 8.20 -13.74
N PHE A 116 -2.64 6.86 -13.85
CA PHE A 116 -3.21 6.01 -12.81
C PHE A 116 -2.37 6.02 -11.52
N LEU A 117 -1.05 6.17 -11.60
CA LEU A 117 -0.21 6.36 -10.43
C LEU A 117 -0.61 7.63 -9.65
N LEU A 118 -0.83 8.74 -10.33
CA LEU A 118 -1.30 9.98 -9.71
C LEU A 118 -2.71 9.82 -9.13
N ILE A 119 -3.63 9.16 -9.84
CA ILE A 119 -4.98 8.88 -9.33
C ILE A 119 -4.90 8.08 -8.01
N ILE A 120 -4.05 7.05 -7.96
CA ILE A 120 -3.85 6.25 -6.75
C ILE A 120 -3.28 7.11 -5.61
N LEU A 121 -2.28 7.94 -5.90
CA LEU A 121 -1.64 8.79 -4.89
C LEU A 121 -2.62 9.81 -4.30
N PHE A 122 -3.45 10.44 -5.14
CA PHE A 122 -4.46 11.40 -4.67
C PHE A 122 -5.67 10.74 -3.99
N GLY A 123 -5.94 9.46 -4.27
CA GLY A 123 -6.98 8.67 -3.61
C GLY A 123 -6.56 8.10 -2.26
N MET A 124 -5.28 8.20 -1.88
CA MET A 124 -4.82 7.69 -0.58
C MET A 124 -5.34 8.54 0.58
N PRO A 125 -5.71 7.93 1.72
CA PRO A 125 -6.07 8.65 2.94
C PRO A 125 -4.93 9.57 3.42
N GLU A 126 -5.27 10.73 3.97
CA GLU A 126 -4.29 11.73 4.44
C GLU A 126 -3.28 11.15 5.44
N ASN A 127 -3.74 10.28 6.33
CA ASN A 127 -2.89 9.62 7.32
C ASN A 127 -1.86 8.64 6.71
N SER A 128 -2.09 8.20 5.48
CA SER A 128 -1.16 7.34 4.73
C SER A 128 -0.10 8.12 3.98
N LEU A 129 -0.33 9.41 3.72
CA LEU A 129 0.54 10.27 2.92
C LEU A 129 1.73 10.78 3.73
N THR A 130 2.66 9.89 4.05
CA THR A 130 3.90 10.23 4.76
C THR A 130 5.00 10.70 3.80
N GLY A 131 6.01 11.40 4.35
CA GLY A 131 7.19 11.80 3.58
C GLY A 131 7.88 10.63 2.89
N THR A 132 7.89 9.45 3.50
CA THR A 132 8.44 8.21 2.92
C THR A 132 7.64 7.75 1.69
N VAL A 133 6.31 7.80 1.76
CA VAL A 133 5.42 7.46 0.64
C VAL A 133 5.68 8.38 -0.55
N PHE A 134 5.75 9.70 -0.31
CA PHE A 134 6.07 10.66 -1.36
C PHE A 134 7.46 10.42 -1.96
N THR A 135 8.48 10.14 -1.15
CA THR A 135 9.85 9.90 -1.62
C THR A 135 9.89 8.72 -2.59
N TYR A 136 9.30 7.58 -2.23
CA TYR A 136 9.30 6.39 -3.10
C TYR A 136 8.39 6.58 -4.33
N SER A 137 7.27 7.31 -4.22
CA SER A 137 6.41 7.63 -5.36
C SER A 137 7.14 8.53 -6.37
N ILE A 138 7.83 9.57 -5.90
CA ILE A 138 8.62 10.46 -6.76
C ILE A 138 9.78 9.67 -7.40
N PHE A 139 10.45 8.83 -6.65
CA PHE A 139 11.52 7.98 -7.19
C PHE A 139 11.00 7.04 -8.27
N SER A 140 9.83 6.43 -8.07
CA SER A 140 9.15 5.62 -9.07
C SER A 140 8.85 6.42 -10.34
N LEU A 141 8.32 7.65 -10.22
CA LEU A 141 8.05 8.54 -11.36
C LEU A 141 9.32 8.93 -12.12
N ILE A 142 10.42 9.21 -11.42
CA ILE A 142 11.70 9.52 -12.05
C ILE A 142 12.20 8.32 -12.87
N LEU A 143 12.13 7.12 -12.31
CA LEU A 143 12.52 5.90 -13.00
C LEU A 143 11.61 5.63 -14.22
N LEU A 144 10.31 5.89 -14.09
CA LEU A 144 9.37 5.79 -15.19
C LEU A 144 9.68 6.79 -16.30
N PHE A 145 10.08 8.02 -15.95
CA PHE A 145 10.54 9.03 -16.91
C PHE A 145 11.76 8.56 -17.69
N PHE A 146 12.74 7.94 -17.02
CA PHE A 146 13.86 7.29 -17.73
C PHE A 146 13.38 6.15 -18.62
N GLY A 147 12.41 5.36 -18.16
CA GLY A 147 11.77 4.32 -18.98
C GLY A 147 11.18 4.90 -20.28
N TYR A 148 10.44 6.01 -20.22
CA TYR A 148 9.94 6.71 -21.41
C TYR A 148 11.05 7.23 -22.31
N HIS A 149 12.12 7.76 -21.74
CA HIS A 149 13.26 8.20 -22.52
C HIS A 149 13.88 7.01 -23.28
N PHE A 150 14.09 5.88 -22.64
CA PHE A 150 14.61 4.69 -23.31
C PHE A 150 13.64 4.13 -24.35
N LEU A 151 12.34 4.16 -24.08
CA LEU A 151 11.31 3.74 -25.02
C LEU A 151 11.32 4.66 -26.26
N TYR A 152 11.47 5.96 -26.06
CA TYR A 152 11.63 6.93 -27.17
C TYR A 152 12.90 6.65 -27.98
N LEU A 153 14.03 6.37 -27.33
CA LEU A 153 15.25 6.03 -28.04
C LEU A 153 15.09 4.76 -28.89
N LEU A 154 14.33 3.77 -28.41
CA LEU A 154 14.01 2.54 -29.15
C LEU A 154 13.18 2.80 -30.40
N THR A 155 12.36 3.85 -30.44
CA THR A 155 11.64 4.26 -31.66
C THR A 155 12.57 4.84 -32.70
N LYS A 156 13.72 5.41 -32.31
CA LYS A 156 14.72 5.99 -33.21
C LYS A 156 15.76 4.96 -33.63
N GLN A 157 16.28 4.20 -32.69
CA GLN A 157 17.29 3.18 -32.92
C GLN A 157 17.11 2.00 -31.98
N ILE A 158 16.83 0.84 -32.54
CA ILE A 158 16.59 -0.38 -31.77
C ILE A 158 17.91 -1.00 -31.38
N LYS A 159 18.29 -0.85 -30.08
CA LYS A 159 19.52 -1.41 -29.49
C LYS A 159 19.19 -2.27 -28.28
N GLY A 160 19.87 -3.43 -28.15
CA GLY A 160 19.70 -4.34 -27.01
C GLY A 160 20.05 -3.69 -25.67
N THR A 161 21.07 -2.83 -25.61
CA THR A 161 21.43 -2.09 -24.40
C THR A 161 20.31 -1.14 -23.95
N THR A 162 19.67 -0.44 -24.89
CA THR A 162 18.55 0.45 -24.59
C THR A 162 17.31 -0.33 -24.15
N ALA A 163 17.06 -1.51 -24.72
CA ALA A 163 15.97 -2.39 -24.27
C ALA A 163 16.23 -2.94 -22.86
N ALA A 164 17.47 -3.29 -22.53
CA ALA A 164 17.86 -3.68 -21.18
C ALA A 164 17.64 -2.53 -20.18
N LEU A 165 18.09 -1.32 -20.50
CA LEU A 165 17.88 -0.13 -19.65
C LEU A 165 16.41 0.17 -19.44
N LEU A 166 15.58 0.06 -20.48
CA LEU A 166 14.12 0.17 -20.36
C LEU A 166 13.57 -0.86 -19.37
N PHE A 167 13.92 -2.13 -19.55
CA PHE A 167 13.42 -3.22 -18.74
C PHE A 167 13.78 -3.03 -17.25
N PHE A 168 15.03 -2.73 -16.95
CA PHE A 168 15.47 -2.50 -15.57
C PHE A 168 14.89 -1.22 -14.97
N ALA A 169 14.75 -0.13 -15.75
CA ALA A 169 14.08 1.08 -15.27
C ALA A 169 12.63 0.80 -14.86
N LEU A 170 11.89 0.00 -15.64
CA LEU A 170 10.53 -0.41 -15.31
C LEU A 170 10.48 -1.31 -14.06
N ILE A 171 11.42 -2.28 -13.90
CA ILE A 171 11.48 -3.12 -12.70
C ILE A 171 11.72 -2.27 -11.45
N PHE A 172 12.69 -1.37 -11.47
CA PHE A 172 12.98 -0.53 -10.31
C PHE A 172 11.87 0.48 -10.04
N SER A 173 11.18 0.97 -11.09
CA SER A 173 10.02 1.85 -10.93
C SER A 173 8.88 1.14 -10.21
N ILE A 174 8.48 -0.06 -10.64
CA ILE A 174 7.41 -0.81 -9.97
C ILE A 174 7.81 -1.23 -8.56
N ALA A 175 9.07 -1.61 -8.33
CA ALA A 175 9.57 -1.94 -7.00
C ALA A 175 9.47 -0.74 -6.05
N ALA A 176 9.87 0.45 -6.49
CA ALA A 176 9.73 1.68 -5.71
C ALA A 176 8.27 2.00 -5.41
N PHE A 177 7.37 1.84 -6.40
CA PHE A 177 5.93 2.03 -6.18
C PHE A 177 5.36 1.02 -5.17
N ILE A 178 5.72 -0.27 -5.27
CA ILE A 178 5.28 -1.29 -4.31
C ILE A 178 5.75 -0.96 -2.89
N ILE A 179 6.98 -0.48 -2.73
CA ILE A 179 7.49 -0.05 -1.42
C ILE A 179 6.68 1.15 -0.89
N SER A 180 6.38 2.13 -1.75
CA SER A 180 5.54 3.27 -1.40
C SER A 180 4.16 2.82 -0.94
N ASP A 181 3.50 1.97 -1.71
CA ASP A 181 2.17 1.45 -1.42
C ASP A 181 2.13 0.60 -0.14
N GLN A 182 3.15 -0.23 0.09
CA GLN A 182 3.30 -0.99 1.32
C GLN A 182 3.47 -0.07 2.55
N LYS A 183 4.24 1.00 2.43
CA LYS A 183 4.40 1.98 3.52
C LYS A 183 3.10 2.72 3.81
N ALA A 184 2.35 3.11 2.78
CA ALA A 184 1.04 3.71 2.93
C ALA A 184 0.07 2.76 3.65
N MET A 185 -0.01 1.51 3.21
CA MET A 185 -0.84 0.48 3.83
C MET A 185 -0.46 0.23 5.29
N MET A 186 0.82 0.07 5.59
CA MET A 186 1.31 -0.13 6.97
C MET A 186 0.90 1.03 7.90
N THR A 187 0.87 2.25 7.39
CA THR A 187 0.49 3.42 8.17
C THR A 187 -1.01 3.48 8.38
N SER A 188 -1.81 3.23 7.34
CA SER A 188 -3.27 3.24 7.41
C SER A 188 -3.85 2.10 8.25
N THR A 189 -3.23 0.90 8.19
CA THR A 189 -3.70 -0.28 8.92
C THR A 189 -3.14 -0.41 10.33
N LYS A 190 -2.19 0.45 10.73
CA LYS A 190 -1.54 0.39 12.05
C LYS A 190 -2.53 0.36 13.22
N PHE A 191 -3.57 1.17 13.13
CA PHE A 191 -4.63 1.24 14.14
C PHE A 191 -5.42 -0.07 14.23
N HIS A 192 -5.87 -0.58 13.08
CA HIS A 192 -6.65 -1.82 13.02
C HIS A 192 -5.82 -3.03 13.50
N SER A 193 -4.55 -3.10 13.11
CA SER A 193 -3.62 -4.13 13.58
C SER A 193 -3.40 -4.08 15.09
N ALA A 194 -3.36 -2.89 15.69
CA ALA A 194 -3.20 -2.73 17.12
C ALA A 194 -4.43 -3.24 17.89
N ILE A 195 -5.64 -2.96 17.38
CA ILE A 195 -6.89 -3.49 17.98
C ILE A 195 -6.92 -5.01 17.91
N LEU A 196 -6.67 -5.58 16.72
CA LEU A 196 -6.68 -7.03 16.53
C LEU A 196 -5.63 -7.74 17.40
N SER A 197 -4.44 -7.15 17.53
CA SER A 197 -3.41 -7.69 18.42
C SER A 197 -3.87 -7.70 19.89
N ALA A 198 -4.48 -6.59 20.34
CA ALA A 198 -4.99 -6.49 21.71
C ALA A 198 -6.14 -7.48 21.98
N GLU A 199 -7.06 -7.66 21.04
CA GLU A 199 -8.14 -8.65 21.14
C GLU A 199 -7.60 -10.07 21.17
N PHE A 200 -6.62 -10.38 20.31
CA PHE A 200 -5.96 -11.69 20.29
C PHE A 200 -5.23 -11.98 21.59
N ASP A 201 -4.46 -11.02 22.12
CA ASP A 201 -3.72 -11.17 23.37
C ASP A 201 -4.67 -11.41 24.56
N ASN A 202 -5.81 -10.70 24.59
CA ASN A 202 -6.84 -10.90 25.61
C ASN A 202 -7.47 -12.30 25.53
N TYR A 203 -7.86 -12.73 24.33
CA TYR A 203 -8.43 -14.05 24.10
C TYR A 203 -7.42 -15.16 24.44
N PHE A 204 -6.15 -14.96 24.10
CA PHE A 204 -5.09 -15.92 24.41
C PHE A 204 -4.78 -15.99 25.91
N ALA A 205 -4.83 -14.87 26.63
CA ALA A 205 -4.71 -14.83 28.09
C ALA A 205 -5.87 -15.57 28.78
N GLU A 206 -7.10 -15.37 28.28
CA GLU A 206 -8.28 -16.09 28.77
C GLU A 206 -8.16 -17.60 28.57
N LEU A 207 -7.74 -18.06 27.39
CA LEU A 207 -7.53 -19.48 27.09
C LEU A 207 -6.45 -20.13 27.96
N LYS A 208 -5.43 -19.39 28.36
CA LYS A 208 -4.36 -19.86 29.24
C LYS A 208 -4.76 -19.90 30.72
N GLY A 209 -5.92 -19.35 31.08
CA GLY A 209 -6.31 -19.16 32.48
C GLY A 209 -5.38 -18.19 33.22
N GLU A 210 -4.55 -17.46 32.48
CA GLU A 210 -3.67 -16.43 32.98
C GLU A 210 -4.44 -15.14 33.06
N GLY A 211 -5.08 -14.88 34.18
CA GLY A 211 -5.38 -13.50 34.58
C GLY A 211 -4.05 -12.81 34.83
N ILE A 212 -3.36 -12.40 33.75
CA ILE A 212 -2.07 -11.73 33.87
C ILE A 212 -2.34 -10.36 34.50
N ILE A 213 -2.06 -10.23 35.79
CA ILE A 213 -1.73 -8.94 36.39
C ILE A 213 -0.37 -8.56 35.82
N ILE A 214 -0.37 -8.07 34.58
CA ILE A 214 0.78 -7.34 34.06
C ILE A 214 0.76 -6.03 34.83
N GLU A 215 1.73 -5.85 35.70
CA GLU A 215 1.98 -4.56 36.35
C GLU A 215 2.39 -3.57 35.23
N ILE A 216 1.39 -2.86 34.72
CA ILE A 216 1.58 -1.94 33.59
C ILE A 216 2.26 -0.69 34.14
N ASN A 217 3.50 -0.46 33.71
CA ASN A 217 4.17 0.80 34.01
C ASN A 217 3.56 1.93 33.15
N ALA A 218 2.48 2.51 33.66
CA ALA A 218 1.71 3.55 32.97
C ALA A 218 2.53 4.82 32.70
N ALA A 219 3.51 5.12 33.56
CA ALA A 219 4.41 6.27 33.38
C ALA A 219 5.34 6.05 32.18
N GLU A 220 5.91 4.85 32.03
CA GLU A 220 6.75 4.51 30.89
C GLU A 220 5.95 4.48 29.58
N LEU A 221 4.74 3.94 29.60
CA LEU A 221 3.83 3.96 28.44
C LEU A 221 3.50 5.40 28.02
N TYR A 222 3.24 6.30 28.98
CA TYR A 222 3.01 7.72 28.74
C TYR A 222 4.23 8.34 28.04
N GLU A 223 5.43 8.15 28.55
CA GLU A 223 6.64 8.70 27.94
C GLU A 223 6.84 8.23 26.50
N VAL A 224 6.61 6.95 26.22
CA VAL A 224 6.83 6.36 24.90
C VAL A 224 5.71 6.72 23.89
N ARG A 225 4.46 6.83 24.35
CA ARG A 225 3.28 6.94 23.45
C ARG A 225 2.65 8.32 23.40
N CYS A 226 2.80 9.13 24.44
CA CYS A 226 2.06 10.38 24.60
C CYS A 226 2.97 11.61 24.69
N ALA A 227 4.10 11.52 25.41
CA ALA A 227 4.95 12.67 25.75
C ALA A 227 5.62 13.35 24.57
N SER A 228 5.72 12.66 23.43
CA SER A 228 6.23 13.24 22.17
C SER A 228 5.32 14.31 21.58
N CYS A 229 4.00 14.23 21.85
CA CYS A 229 3.00 15.14 21.32
C CYS A 229 2.32 16.00 22.40
N HIS A 230 2.33 15.56 23.66
CA HIS A 230 1.69 16.24 24.78
C HIS A 230 2.68 16.59 25.88
N LYS A 231 2.52 17.79 26.43
CA LYS A 231 3.23 18.22 27.65
C LYS A 231 2.20 18.60 28.71
N TRP A 232 2.64 18.70 29.96
CA TRP A 232 1.76 19.03 31.08
C TRP A 232 1.28 20.48 31.03
N ASP A 233 2.21 21.42 30.86
CA ASP A 233 2.01 22.85 31.08
C ASP A 233 2.09 23.68 29.79
N GLN A 234 2.37 23.06 28.65
CA GLN A 234 2.54 23.80 27.39
C GLN A 234 2.00 23.02 26.19
N LYS A 235 1.49 23.76 25.22
CA LYS A 235 1.11 23.25 23.90
C LYS A 235 2.36 22.75 23.16
N LEU A 236 2.29 21.55 22.58
CA LEU A 236 3.31 21.03 21.68
C LEU A 236 2.67 20.72 20.31
N VAL A 237 2.47 19.48 19.95
CA VAL A 237 1.65 19.07 18.80
C VAL A 237 0.18 19.01 19.22
N GLY A 238 -0.08 18.43 20.40
CA GLY A 238 -1.39 18.40 21.05
C GLY A 238 -1.52 19.48 22.15
N PRO A 239 -2.71 19.61 22.73
CA PRO A 239 -2.96 20.51 23.85
C PRO A 239 -2.18 20.11 25.10
N ALA A 240 -1.94 21.06 25.99
CA ALA A 240 -1.41 20.80 27.32
C ALA A 240 -2.39 19.93 28.13
N HIS A 241 -1.86 18.98 28.91
CA HIS A 241 -2.70 18.12 29.73
C HIS A 241 -3.49 18.91 30.78
N ASN A 242 -2.90 19.96 31.36
CA ASN A 242 -3.56 20.83 32.34
C ASN A 242 -4.82 21.53 31.79
N ASP A 243 -4.89 21.74 30.46
CA ASP A 243 -6.03 22.40 29.83
C ASP A 243 -7.18 21.42 29.50
N VAL A 244 -6.84 20.15 29.26
CA VAL A 244 -7.83 19.18 28.75
C VAL A 244 -8.28 18.14 29.76
N LEU A 245 -7.43 17.74 30.72
CA LEU A 245 -7.75 16.73 31.72
C LEU A 245 -8.88 17.12 32.69
N PRO A 246 -9.08 18.41 33.06
CA PRO A 246 -10.18 18.80 33.97
C PRO A 246 -11.56 18.29 33.55
N LYS A 247 -11.82 18.21 32.25
CA LYS A 247 -13.13 17.75 31.72
C LYS A 247 -13.38 16.24 31.89
N TYR A 248 -12.32 15.47 32.20
CA TYR A 248 -12.43 14.04 32.40
C TYR A 248 -12.38 13.61 33.86
N LEU A 249 -12.23 14.56 34.79
CA LEU A 249 -12.31 14.28 36.24
C LEU A 249 -13.66 13.68 36.60
N GLY A 250 -13.64 12.53 37.27
CA GLY A 250 -14.84 11.76 37.60
C GLY A 250 -15.45 10.97 36.44
N ASN A 251 -14.83 11.00 35.26
CA ASN A 251 -15.27 10.23 34.10
C ASN A 251 -14.06 9.59 33.34
N GLU A 252 -13.32 8.76 34.06
CA GLU A 252 -12.16 8.05 33.54
C GLU A 252 -12.50 7.22 32.29
N ALA A 253 -13.68 6.57 32.27
CA ALA A 253 -14.10 5.76 31.12
C ALA A 253 -14.20 6.59 29.81
N GLN A 254 -14.56 7.86 29.89
CA GLN A 254 -14.59 8.74 28.72
C GLN A 254 -13.19 9.07 28.22
N LEU A 255 -12.22 9.25 29.14
CA LEU A 255 -10.82 9.45 28.76
C LEU A 255 -10.25 8.21 28.10
N VAL A 256 -10.50 7.03 28.65
CA VAL A 256 -10.11 5.74 28.05
C VAL A 256 -10.69 5.59 26.65
N ALA A 257 -11.98 5.84 26.47
CA ALA A 257 -12.64 5.79 25.17
C ALA A 257 -12.01 6.76 24.17
N PHE A 258 -11.67 7.98 24.61
CA PHE A 258 -11.01 8.98 23.77
C PHE A 258 -9.59 8.56 23.41
N ILE A 259 -8.78 8.06 24.34
CA ILE A 259 -7.43 7.57 24.07
C ILE A 259 -7.45 6.43 23.05
N ARG A 260 -8.41 5.52 23.16
CA ARG A 260 -8.56 4.37 22.27
C ARG A 260 -9.11 4.70 20.89
N ASN A 261 -9.95 5.71 20.81
CA ASN A 261 -10.54 6.16 19.55
C ASN A 261 -10.60 7.69 19.49
N PRO A 262 -9.43 8.35 19.28
CA PRO A 262 -9.36 9.80 19.27
C PRO A 262 -10.20 10.38 18.14
N VAL A 263 -11.06 11.34 18.47
CA VAL A 263 -11.80 12.13 17.50
C VAL A 263 -11.28 13.56 17.53
N LYS A 264 -11.27 14.25 16.40
CA LYS A 264 -10.90 15.66 16.35
C LYS A 264 -11.98 16.48 17.04
N ILE A 265 -11.64 17.09 18.19
CA ILE A 265 -12.57 17.94 18.97
C ILE A 265 -12.32 19.40 18.66
N ASP A 266 -11.06 19.82 18.59
CA ASP A 266 -10.65 21.20 18.42
C ASP A 266 -10.03 21.41 17.02
N PRO A 267 -10.56 22.36 16.23
CA PRO A 267 -10.04 22.67 14.91
C PRO A 267 -8.60 23.22 14.92
N GLU A 268 -8.15 23.81 16.04
CA GLU A 268 -6.79 24.38 16.14
C GLU A 268 -5.67 23.33 16.24
N TYR A 269 -6.02 22.06 16.54
CA TYR A 269 -5.05 20.99 16.67
C TYR A 269 -5.17 19.99 15.52
N PRO A 270 -4.04 19.36 15.12
CA PRO A 270 -4.11 18.23 14.22
C PRO A 270 -4.90 17.07 14.88
N PRO A 271 -5.48 16.16 14.08
CA PRO A 271 -6.13 14.99 14.64
C PRO A 271 -5.11 14.16 15.44
N MET A 272 -5.48 13.79 16.67
CA MET A 272 -4.64 12.92 17.49
C MET A 272 -4.56 11.53 16.84
N PRO A 273 -3.37 11.03 16.53
CA PRO A 273 -3.23 9.66 16.06
C PRO A 273 -3.55 8.69 17.21
N ASN A 274 -4.16 7.56 16.89
CA ASN A 274 -4.39 6.53 17.90
C ASN A 274 -3.06 5.99 18.42
N PRO A 275 -2.82 6.00 19.76
CA PRO A 275 -1.55 5.55 20.33
C PRO A 275 -1.36 4.02 20.29
N GLY A 276 -2.38 3.23 19.88
CA GLY A 276 -2.31 1.78 19.75
C GLY A 276 -2.15 1.06 21.09
N LEU A 277 -2.78 1.58 22.16
CA LEU A 277 -2.75 0.97 23.48
C LEU A 277 -3.78 -0.16 23.59
N LYS A 278 -3.41 -1.25 24.28
CA LYS A 278 -4.33 -2.31 24.71
C LYS A 278 -5.37 -1.74 25.69
N PRO A 279 -6.55 -2.37 25.86
CA PRO A 279 -7.57 -1.86 26.79
C PRO A 279 -7.02 -1.59 28.19
N ASN A 280 -6.34 -2.56 28.79
CA ASN A 280 -5.72 -2.43 30.11
C ASN A 280 -4.58 -1.41 30.17
N GLU A 281 -3.85 -1.21 29.09
CA GLU A 281 -2.84 -0.14 28.97
C GLU A 281 -3.47 1.24 28.88
N ALA A 282 -4.57 1.36 28.14
CA ALA A 282 -5.31 2.61 28.04
C ALA A 282 -5.96 3.00 29.39
N ASP A 283 -6.51 2.03 30.11
CA ASP A 283 -7.03 2.21 31.48
C ASP A 283 -5.89 2.68 32.42
N ALA A 284 -4.76 2.01 32.40
CA ALA A 284 -3.62 2.36 33.24
C ALA A 284 -3.09 3.78 32.92
N VAL A 285 -2.96 4.14 31.64
CA VAL A 285 -2.52 5.47 31.23
C VAL A 285 -3.53 6.55 31.57
N ALA A 286 -4.84 6.30 31.39
CA ALA A 286 -5.88 7.26 31.77
C ALA A 286 -5.85 7.56 33.26
N LYS A 287 -5.75 6.52 34.09
CA LYS A 287 -5.60 6.62 35.53
C LYS A 287 -4.35 7.40 35.92
N TYR A 288 -3.21 7.05 35.35
CA TYR A 288 -1.94 7.77 35.55
C TYR A 288 -2.05 9.26 35.23
N LEU A 289 -2.70 9.61 34.10
CA LEU A 289 -2.88 11.00 33.70
C LEU A 289 -3.73 11.78 34.70
N LEU A 290 -4.83 11.21 35.18
CA LEU A 290 -5.73 11.87 36.14
C LEU A 290 -5.06 12.00 37.52
N GLU A 291 -4.44 10.95 38.03
CA GLU A 291 -3.71 10.98 39.31
C GLU A 291 -2.54 11.98 39.26
N THR A 292 -1.77 12.00 38.19
CA THR A 292 -0.69 12.96 38.00
C THR A 292 -1.20 14.38 37.92
N TYR A 293 -2.33 14.61 37.23
CA TYR A 293 -2.96 15.93 37.17
C TYR A 293 -3.41 16.40 38.57
N GLU A 294 -4.04 15.55 39.36
CA GLU A 294 -4.47 15.87 40.73
C GLU A 294 -3.28 16.16 41.66
N SER A 295 -2.18 15.43 41.51
CA SER A 295 -0.99 15.63 42.34
C SER A 295 -0.21 16.92 41.99
N ARG A 296 -0.50 17.52 40.82
CA ARG A 296 0.17 18.77 40.35
C ARG A 296 -0.61 20.02 40.66
N LYS A 297 -1.84 19.87 41.16
CA LYS A 297 -2.66 21.00 41.68
C LYS A 297 -2.14 21.52 43.02
#